data_7c94a4b8aaf4272b03813d2afb0fd2cd
#
_entry.id   7c94a4b8aaf4272b03813d2afb0fd2cd
#
_cell.length_a   1.000
_cell.length_b   1.000
_cell.length_c   1.000
_cell.angle_alpha   90.00
_cell.angle_beta   90.00
_cell.angle_gamma   90.00
#
_symmetry.space_group_name_H-M   'P 1'
#
loop_
_entity.id
_entity.type
_entity.pdbx_description
1 polymer ?
#
loop_
_entity_poly.entity_id
_entity_poly.type
_entity_poly.pdbx_seq_one_letter_code
_entity_poly.pdbx_strand_id
1 'polypeptide(L)'
;GANANAVAELVIGMLIAGSRNVAAAAQWCQGLTGDPAMAKTVEKGKKKFVGNEIKGKTLGVIGLGAIGSRVANCAIELGMEVYGYDPYISIDAAWNLSSQVHHCVNLNDMLPLCDYITIHVPYLPTTKDTINTQTLALCKDGVKILNYARGELVNTAALLEAMDSGKVSGYMTDFPSEAILGHPGIVCTPHLGAS
;
A
#
# COMPACT_ATOMS: atom_id res chain seq x y z
N GLY A 1 -3.55 -1.94 19.56
CA GLY A 1 -3.40 -2.94 20.36
C GLY A 1 -2.21 -3.85 20.28
N ALA A 2 -2.38 -5.05 20.78
CA ALA A 2 -1.31 -6.05 20.92
C ALA A 2 -0.68 -6.44 19.57
N ASN A 3 -1.44 -6.34 18.47
CA ASN A 3 -0.98 -6.76 17.14
C ASN A 3 -0.52 -5.60 16.25
N ALA A 4 -0.51 -4.39 16.79
CA ALA A 4 -0.23 -3.19 15.98
C ALA A 4 1.15 -3.23 15.33
N ASN A 5 2.16 -3.69 16.05
CA ASN A 5 3.51 -3.76 15.50
C ASN A 5 3.62 -4.81 14.39
N ALA A 6 2.98 -5.98 14.57
CA ALA A 6 2.99 -7.03 13.56
C ALA A 6 2.37 -6.55 12.23
N VAL A 7 1.22 -5.88 12.32
CA VAL A 7 0.56 -5.32 11.14
C VAL A 7 1.44 -4.25 10.49
N ALA A 8 2.03 -3.35 11.28
CA ALA A 8 2.91 -2.30 10.76
C ALA A 8 4.11 -2.88 10.02
N GLU A 9 4.72 -3.92 10.55
CA GLU A 9 5.84 -4.60 9.87
C GLU A 9 5.41 -5.22 8.54
N LEU A 10 4.25 -5.88 8.50
CA LEU A 10 3.74 -6.45 7.26
C LEU A 10 3.48 -5.35 6.22
N VAL A 11 2.90 -4.22 6.63
CA VAL A 11 2.64 -3.08 5.73
C VAL A 11 3.95 -2.57 5.13
N ILE A 12 4.97 -2.34 5.94
CA ILE A 12 6.29 -1.87 5.46
C ILE A 12 6.92 -2.90 4.53
N GLY A 13 6.86 -4.18 4.88
CA GLY A 13 7.36 -5.26 4.02
C GLY A 13 6.65 -5.27 2.66
N MET A 14 5.34 -5.14 2.65
CA MET A 14 4.55 -5.15 1.41
C MET A 14 4.68 -3.84 0.61
N LEU A 15 4.94 -2.72 1.26
CA LEU A 15 5.27 -1.47 0.60
C LEU A 15 6.53 -1.65 -0.27
N ILE A 16 7.58 -2.22 0.29
CA ILE A 16 8.84 -2.47 -0.41
C ILE A 16 8.65 -3.57 -1.47
N ALA A 17 8.04 -4.68 -1.08
CA ALA A 17 7.80 -5.80 -2.00
C ALA A 17 6.95 -5.39 -3.21
N GLY A 18 5.91 -4.58 -2.98
CA GLY A 18 5.06 -4.05 -4.05
C GLY A 18 5.78 -3.07 -4.97
N SER A 19 6.72 -2.29 -4.44
CA SER A 19 7.54 -1.36 -5.22
C SER A 19 8.53 -2.07 -6.14
N ARG A 20 8.98 -3.25 -5.76
CA ARG A 20 10.00 -4.04 -6.46
C ARG A 20 9.42 -5.29 -7.13
N ASN A 21 8.10 -5.44 -7.17
CA ASN A 21 7.39 -6.56 -7.81
C ASN A 21 7.85 -7.94 -7.34
N VAL A 22 8.17 -8.06 -6.06
CA VAL A 22 8.82 -9.25 -5.48
C VAL A 22 7.94 -10.49 -5.59
N ALA A 23 6.64 -10.38 -5.29
CA ALA A 23 5.73 -11.54 -5.32
C ALA A 23 5.63 -12.15 -6.71
N ALA A 24 5.38 -11.34 -7.73
CA ALA A 24 5.30 -11.81 -9.11
C ALA A 24 6.63 -12.34 -9.61
N ALA A 25 7.73 -11.68 -9.27
CA ALA A 25 9.08 -12.10 -9.66
C ALA A 25 9.44 -13.45 -9.03
N ALA A 26 9.13 -13.63 -7.75
CA ALA A 26 9.39 -14.89 -7.05
C ALA A 26 8.58 -16.06 -7.66
N GLN A 27 7.32 -15.81 -7.98
CA GLN A 27 6.48 -16.82 -8.64
C GLN A 27 7.03 -17.16 -10.02
N TRP A 28 7.45 -16.18 -10.80
CA TRP A 28 8.06 -16.41 -12.11
C TRP A 28 9.30 -17.29 -12.02
N CYS A 29 10.17 -17.04 -11.03
CA CYS A 29 11.37 -17.87 -10.82
C CYS A 29 11.04 -19.35 -10.57
N GLN A 30 9.94 -19.66 -9.89
CA GLN A 30 9.53 -21.05 -9.65
C GLN A 30 9.24 -21.80 -10.95
N GLY A 31 8.85 -21.10 -12.01
CA GLY A 31 8.61 -21.68 -13.33
C GLY A 31 9.87 -21.98 -14.13
N LEU A 32 11.05 -21.62 -13.65
CA LEU A 32 12.31 -21.82 -14.36
C LEU A 32 12.94 -23.19 -14.10
N THR A 33 12.32 -24.02 -13.29
CA THR A 33 12.82 -25.36 -12.99
C THR A 33 13.11 -26.14 -14.27
N GLY A 34 14.32 -26.64 -14.40
CA GLY A 34 14.73 -27.43 -15.57
C GLY A 34 15.17 -26.61 -16.78
N ASP A 35 15.20 -25.30 -16.70
CA ASP A 35 15.71 -24.46 -17.79
C ASP A 35 17.23 -24.65 -17.96
N PRO A 36 17.72 -25.20 -19.09
CA PRO A 36 19.15 -25.40 -19.31
C PRO A 36 19.92 -24.08 -19.50
N ALA A 37 19.22 -22.98 -19.78
CA ALA A 37 19.79 -21.66 -19.99
C ALA A 37 19.40 -20.70 -18.86
N MET A 38 19.28 -21.19 -17.62
CA MET A 38 18.77 -20.45 -16.46
C MET A 38 19.33 -19.03 -16.34
N ALA A 39 20.65 -18.88 -16.33
CA ALA A 39 21.29 -17.60 -16.16
C ALA A 39 20.88 -16.58 -17.24
N LYS A 40 20.79 -17.03 -18.47
CA LYS A 40 20.38 -16.19 -19.60
C LYS A 40 18.90 -15.80 -19.53
N THR A 41 18.05 -16.76 -19.16
CA THR A 41 16.62 -16.54 -18.98
C THR A 41 16.36 -15.53 -17.88
N VAL A 42 17.08 -15.62 -16.76
CA VAL A 42 16.98 -14.68 -15.63
C VAL A 42 17.35 -13.28 -16.08
N GLU A 43 18.49 -13.10 -16.74
CA GLU A 43 18.94 -11.77 -17.18
C GLU A 43 17.97 -11.12 -18.18
N LYS A 44 17.37 -11.92 -19.07
CA LYS A 44 16.36 -11.44 -20.00
C LYS A 44 15.04 -11.12 -19.32
N GLY A 45 14.59 -11.99 -18.42
CA GLY A 45 13.27 -11.92 -17.79
C GLY A 45 13.16 -10.87 -16.70
N LYS A 46 14.25 -10.52 -16.02
CA LYS A 46 14.23 -9.58 -14.91
C LYS A 46 13.68 -8.20 -15.30
N LYS A 47 13.77 -7.82 -16.56
CA LYS A 47 13.29 -6.52 -17.08
C LYS A 47 11.78 -6.34 -16.89
N LYS A 48 11.01 -7.42 -16.83
CA LYS A 48 9.56 -7.39 -16.61
C LYS A 48 9.18 -6.93 -15.19
N PHE A 49 10.12 -7.02 -14.25
CA PHE A 49 9.87 -6.79 -12.83
C PHE A 49 10.55 -5.54 -12.30
N VAL A 50 11.07 -4.70 -13.17
CA VAL A 50 11.72 -3.44 -12.78
C VAL A 50 10.69 -2.58 -12.03
N GLY A 51 11.07 -2.15 -10.84
CA GLY A 51 10.28 -1.26 -9.99
C GLY A 51 11.06 -0.01 -9.64
N ASN A 52 10.76 0.54 -8.46
CA ASN A 52 11.44 1.73 -7.97
C ASN A 52 11.80 1.60 -6.49
N GLU A 53 12.80 2.37 -6.07
CA GLU A 53 13.08 2.56 -4.66
C GLU A 53 11.98 3.40 -4.02
N ILE A 54 11.76 3.20 -2.71
CA ILE A 54 10.79 4.02 -1.96
C ILE A 54 11.41 5.31 -1.43
N LYS A 55 12.73 5.38 -1.32
CA LYS A 55 13.44 6.57 -0.84
C LYS A 55 13.11 7.79 -1.69
N GLY A 56 12.72 8.88 -1.04
CA GLY A 56 12.31 10.11 -1.71
C GLY A 56 10.89 10.10 -2.28
N LYS A 57 10.19 8.96 -2.23
CA LYS A 57 8.80 8.87 -2.64
C LYS A 57 7.87 9.31 -1.50
N THR A 58 6.65 9.68 -1.84
CA THR A 58 5.67 10.19 -0.90
C THR A 58 4.66 9.12 -0.51
N LEU A 59 4.50 8.91 0.79
CA LEU A 59 3.51 8.01 1.39
C LEU A 59 2.42 8.83 2.08
N GLY A 60 1.18 8.60 1.72
CA GLY A 60 0.02 9.10 2.45
C GLY A 60 -0.50 8.04 3.43
N VAL A 61 -0.66 8.40 4.68
CA VAL A 61 -1.17 7.52 5.74
C VAL A 61 -2.55 8.01 6.16
N ILE A 62 -3.58 7.23 5.88
CA ILE A 62 -4.95 7.51 6.28
C ILE A 62 -5.22 6.77 7.59
N GLY A 63 -5.33 7.52 8.66
CA GLY A 63 -5.45 6.98 10.02
C GLY A 63 -4.09 6.86 10.71
N LEU A 64 -3.96 7.55 11.85
CA LEU A 64 -2.72 7.66 12.61
C LEU A 64 -2.88 7.10 14.03
N GLY A 65 -3.59 5.99 14.14
CA GLY A 65 -3.70 5.23 15.37
C GLY A 65 -2.44 4.39 15.62
N ALA A 66 -2.59 3.30 16.38
CA ALA A 66 -1.46 2.48 16.80
C ALA A 66 -0.68 1.87 15.62
N ILE A 67 -1.35 1.51 14.54
CA ILE A 67 -0.71 0.94 13.33
C ILE A 67 -0.19 2.07 12.43
N GLY A 68 -1.07 3.00 12.06
CA GLY A 68 -0.71 4.06 11.11
C GLY A 68 0.46 4.93 11.57
N SER A 69 0.54 5.24 12.86
CA SER A 69 1.66 6.01 13.41
C SER A 69 2.98 5.24 13.32
N ARG A 70 2.96 3.93 13.58
CA ARG A 70 4.16 3.08 13.42
C ARG A 70 4.62 3.02 11.98
N VAL A 71 3.70 2.86 11.05
CA VAL A 71 4.00 2.84 9.61
C VAL A 71 4.59 4.19 9.18
N ALA A 72 3.97 5.29 9.58
CA ALA A 72 4.43 6.63 9.26
C ALA A 72 5.86 6.88 9.77
N ASN A 73 6.11 6.57 11.05
CA ASN A 73 7.42 6.74 11.65
C ASN A 73 8.50 5.89 10.96
N CYS A 74 8.17 4.65 10.65
CA CYS A 74 9.11 3.76 9.94
C CYS A 74 9.41 4.27 8.54
N ALA A 75 8.41 4.74 7.81
CA ALA A 75 8.59 5.28 6.46
C ALA A 75 9.49 6.52 6.45
N ILE A 76 9.40 7.38 7.45
CA ILE A 76 10.32 8.52 7.64
C ILE A 76 11.76 8.00 7.73
N GLU A 77 12.01 7.00 8.58
CA GLU A 77 13.35 6.43 8.76
C GLU A 77 13.88 5.77 7.48
N LEU A 78 13.00 5.28 6.61
CA LEU A 78 13.38 4.72 5.31
C LEU A 78 13.59 5.79 4.22
N GLY A 79 13.45 7.06 4.56
CA GLY A 79 13.74 8.16 3.65
C GLY A 79 12.56 8.60 2.78
N MET A 80 11.34 8.25 3.15
CA MET A 80 10.14 8.72 2.45
C MET A 80 9.68 10.09 2.96
N GLU A 81 9.00 10.85 2.09
CA GLU A 81 8.15 11.95 2.50
C GLU A 81 6.82 11.37 2.97
N VAL A 82 6.36 11.73 4.16
CA VAL A 82 5.15 11.15 4.75
C VAL A 82 4.13 12.24 5.07
N TYR A 83 2.91 12.05 4.57
CA TYR A 83 1.74 12.87 4.90
C TYR A 83 0.76 12.02 5.67
N GLY A 84 0.19 12.57 6.73
CA GLY A 84 -0.79 11.89 7.55
C GLY A 84 -2.12 12.64 7.58
N TYR A 85 -3.20 11.88 7.51
CA TYR A 85 -4.57 12.39 7.65
C TYR A 85 -5.31 11.57 8.69
N ASP A 86 -5.71 12.20 9.79
CA ASP A 86 -6.57 11.59 10.81
C ASP A 86 -7.27 12.68 11.61
N PRO A 87 -8.56 12.98 11.28
CA PRO A 87 -9.30 14.02 12.01
C PRO A 87 -9.64 13.65 13.46
N TYR A 88 -9.43 12.38 13.83
CA TYR A 88 -9.73 11.85 15.17
C TYR A 88 -8.48 11.41 15.93
N ILE A 89 -7.30 11.89 15.53
CA ILE A 89 -6.05 11.50 16.18
C ILE A 89 -6.08 11.83 17.67
N SER A 90 -5.67 10.85 18.50
CA SER A 90 -5.55 11.06 19.94
C SER A 90 -4.32 11.92 20.27
N ILE A 91 -4.34 12.56 21.43
CA ILE A 91 -3.18 13.32 21.92
C ILE A 91 -1.96 12.41 22.06
N ASP A 92 -2.15 11.21 22.62
CA ASP A 92 -1.05 10.25 22.80
C ASP A 92 -0.46 9.81 21.47
N ALA A 93 -1.30 9.51 20.47
CA ALA A 93 -0.85 9.15 19.14
C ALA A 93 -0.06 10.29 18.48
N ALA A 94 -0.53 11.53 18.63
CA ALA A 94 0.14 12.71 18.11
C ALA A 94 1.53 12.92 18.75
N TRP A 95 1.65 12.68 20.06
CA TRP A 95 2.93 12.80 20.77
C TRP A 95 3.96 11.76 20.31
N ASN A 96 3.52 10.57 19.90
CA ASN A 96 4.41 9.50 19.45
C ASN A 96 4.72 9.58 17.95
N LEU A 97 4.05 10.45 17.23
CA LEU A 97 4.26 10.63 15.80
C LEU A 97 5.50 11.49 15.54
N SER A 98 6.33 11.06 14.59
CA SER A 98 7.48 11.87 14.18
C SER A 98 7.05 13.28 13.75
N SER A 99 7.82 14.29 14.18
CA SER A 99 7.59 15.67 13.78
C SER A 99 7.81 15.91 12.27
N GLN A 100 8.44 14.97 11.58
CA GLN A 100 8.66 15.04 10.14
C GLN A 100 7.44 14.61 9.32
N VAL A 101 6.41 14.04 9.95
CA VAL A 101 5.17 13.70 9.26
C VAL A 101 4.38 14.99 9.03
N HIS A 102 4.05 15.25 7.75
CA HIS A 102 3.25 16.41 7.38
C HIS A 102 1.77 16.15 7.69
N HIS A 103 1.15 17.06 8.42
CA HIS A 103 -0.27 16.95 8.76
C HIS A 103 -1.15 17.49 7.62
N CYS A 104 -2.08 16.67 7.14
CA CYS A 104 -3.11 17.09 6.19
C CYS A 104 -4.46 17.19 6.90
N VAL A 105 -5.11 18.34 6.81
CA VAL A 105 -6.43 18.56 7.39
C VAL A 105 -7.53 17.90 6.54
N ASN A 106 -7.36 17.92 5.22
CA ASN A 106 -8.31 17.36 4.27
C ASN A 106 -7.68 16.22 3.47
N LEU A 107 -8.38 15.08 3.41
CA LEU A 107 -7.94 13.93 2.64
C LEU A 107 -7.71 14.30 1.16
N ASN A 108 -8.62 15.07 0.59
CA ASN A 108 -8.56 15.43 -0.84
C ASN A 108 -7.33 16.27 -1.20
N ASP A 109 -6.76 16.99 -0.24
CA ASP A 109 -5.53 17.75 -0.44
C ASP A 109 -4.29 16.86 -0.37
N MET A 110 -4.38 15.74 0.35
CA MET A 110 -3.29 14.78 0.51
C MET A 110 -3.12 13.88 -0.71
N LEU A 111 -4.23 13.37 -1.24
CA LEU A 111 -4.21 12.33 -2.28
C LEU A 111 -3.37 12.70 -3.52
N PRO A 112 -3.43 13.93 -4.04
CA PRO A 112 -2.62 14.29 -5.22
C PRO A 112 -1.12 14.30 -5.00
N LEU A 113 -0.67 14.29 -3.74
CA LEU A 113 0.74 14.36 -3.37
C LEU A 113 1.41 12.99 -3.30
N CYS A 114 0.62 11.91 -3.22
CA CYS A 114 1.11 10.60 -2.81
C CYS A 114 1.46 9.69 -3.99
N ASP A 115 2.62 9.06 -3.89
CA ASP A 115 3.01 7.93 -4.75
C ASP A 115 2.43 6.62 -4.22
N TYR A 116 2.23 6.55 -2.90
CA TYR A 116 1.66 5.41 -2.18
C TYR A 116 0.63 5.91 -1.17
N ILE A 117 -0.41 5.13 -0.98
CA ILE A 117 -1.44 5.38 0.05
C ILE A 117 -1.63 4.11 0.87
N THR A 118 -1.61 4.24 2.19
CA THR A 118 -1.89 3.14 3.11
C THR A 118 -3.02 3.54 4.06
N ILE A 119 -3.93 2.61 4.32
CA ILE A 119 -5.18 2.88 5.04
C ILE A 119 -5.18 2.16 6.38
N HIS A 120 -5.39 2.90 7.46
CA HIS A 120 -5.35 2.39 8.83
C HIS A 120 -6.48 2.94 9.69
N VAL A 121 -7.67 3.07 9.11
CA VAL A 121 -8.87 3.47 9.85
C VAL A 121 -9.75 2.25 10.14
N PRO A 122 -10.57 2.29 11.21
CA PRO A 122 -11.56 1.24 11.42
C PRO A 122 -12.65 1.29 10.35
N TYR A 123 -13.29 0.15 10.10
CA TYR A 123 -14.48 0.11 9.26
C TYR A 123 -15.69 0.65 10.01
N LEU A 124 -16.22 1.74 9.51
CA LEU A 124 -17.40 2.42 10.00
C LEU A 124 -18.28 2.81 8.79
N PRO A 125 -19.56 3.12 8.97
CA PRO A 125 -20.36 3.65 7.85
C PRO A 125 -19.74 4.89 7.19
N THR A 126 -19.02 5.70 7.97
CA THR A 126 -18.34 6.92 7.49
C THR A 126 -17.01 6.66 6.80
N THR A 127 -16.40 5.49 7.01
CA THR A 127 -15.11 5.13 6.39
C THR A 127 -15.25 4.11 5.28
N LYS A 128 -16.43 3.48 5.15
CA LYS A 128 -16.71 2.60 4.01
C LYS A 128 -16.43 3.34 2.72
N ASP A 129 -15.77 2.66 1.76
CA ASP A 129 -15.43 3.24 0.46
C ASP A 129 -14.66 4.57 0.58
N THR A 130 -13.75 4.67 1.54
CA THR A 130 -12.81 5.80 1.62
C THR A 130 -12.04 5.96 0.30
N ILE A 131 -11.65 4.85 -0.31
CA ILE A 131 -11.12 4.83 -1.67
C ILE A 131 -12.26 4.45 -2.61
N ASN A 132 -12.62 5.40 -3.48
CA ASN A 132 -13.75 5.30 -4.40
C ASN A 132 -13.40 6.03 -5.71
N THR A 133 -14.33 6.09 -6.65
CA THR A 133 -14.11 6.75 -7.95
C THR A 133 -13.65 8.20 -7.79
N GLN A 134 -14.25 8.95 -6.88
CA GLN A 134 -13.94 10.38 -6.68
C GLN A 134 -12.55 10.58 -6.06
N THR A 135 -12.22 9.80 -5.04
CA THR A 135 -10.90 9.92 -4.39
C THR A 135 -9.77 9.39 -5.27
N LEU A 136 -10.03 8.32 -6.01
CA LEU A 136 -9.05 7.81 -6.99
C LEU A 136 -8.75 8.82 -8.10
N ALA A 137 -9.77 9.56 -8.53
CA ALA A 137 -9.58 10.60 -9.56
C ALA A 137 -8.62 11.70 -9.11
N LEU A 138 -8.49 11.94 -7.81
CA LEU A 138 -7.57 12.94 -7.25
C LEU A 138 -6.12 12.44 -7.12
N CYS A 139 -5.91 11.14 -7.17
CA CYS A 139 -4.59 10.56 -7.01
C CYS A 139 -3.70 10.80 -8.23
N LYS A 140 -2.39 10.70 -8.03
CA LYS A 140 -1.43 10.65 -9.13
C LYS A 140 -1.66 9.41 -9.99
N ASP A 141 -1.42 9.51 -11.29
CA ASP A 141 -1.35 8.35 -12.16
C ASP A 141 -0.22 7.42 -11.69
N GLY A 142 -0.50 6.14 -11.61
CA GLY A 142 0.45 5.15 -11.14
C GLY A 142 0.54 4.99 -9.63
N VAL A 143 -0.37 5.60 -8.87
CA VAL A 143 -0.40 5.43 -7.40
C VAL A 143 -0.52 3.96 -7.01
N LYS A 144 0.15 3.57 -5.92
CA LYS A 144 0.00 2.24 -5.31
C LYS A 144 -0.74 2.37 -3.99
N ILE A 145 -1.62 1.42 -3.73
CA ILE A 145 -2.49 1.42 -2.54
C ILE A 145 -2.24 0.17 -1.72
N LEU A 146 -2.13 0.35 -0.40
CA LEU A 146 -1.99 -0.73 0.57
C LEU A 146 -3.22 -0.70 1.50
N ASN A 147 -3.85 -1.85 1.66
CA ASN A 147 -5.01 -2.00 2.54
C ASN A 147 -4.85 -3.23 3.44
N TYR A 148 -4.38 -2.99 4.63
CA TYR A 148 -4.20 -4.01 5.69
C TYR A 148 -5.10 -3.71 6.89
N ALA A 149 -6.16 -2.92 6.67
CA ALA A 149 -7.14 -2.56 7.69
C ALA A 149 -8.44 -3.37 7.56
N ARG A 150 -9.26 -3.08 6.55
CA ARG A 150 -10.50 -3.81 6.24
C ARG A 150 -10.80 -3.68 4.75
N GLY A 151 -11.28 -4.76 4.13
CA GLY A 151 -11.54 -4.79 2.68
C GLY A 151 -12.52 -3.72 2.21
N GLU A 152 -13.56 -3.45 3.01
CA GLU A 152 -14.65 -2.54 2.68
C GLU A 152 -14.24 -1.06 2.62
N LEU A 153 -13.03 -0.72 3.04
CA LEU A 153 -12.50 0.65 2.95
C LEU A 153 -12.16 1.06 1.51
N VAL A 154 -11.99 0.09 0.64
CA VAL A 154 -11.71 0.29 -0.78
C VAL A 154 -12.87 -0.24 -1.61
N ASN A 155 -13.48 0.62 -2.43
CA ASN A 155 -14.52 0.20 -3.36
C ASN A 155 -13.88 -0.65 -4.46
N THR A 156 -14.25 -1.92 -4.53
CA THR A 156 -13.63 -2.88 -5.44
C THR A 156 -13.83 -2.52 -6.91
N ALA A 157 -15.03 -2.16 -7.30
CA ALA A 157 -15.32 -1.81 -8.70
C ALA A 157 -14.53 -0.58 -9.14
N ALA A 158 -14.47 0.46 -8.30
CA ALA A 158 -13.71 1.66 -8.58
C ALA A 158 -12.21 1.36 -8.67
N LEU A 159 -11.69 0.51 -7.77
CA LEU A 159 -10.29 0.10 -7.78
C LEU A 159 -9.93 -0.62 -9.07
N LEU A 160 -10.73 -1.60 -9.49
CA LEU A 160 -10.47 -2.38 -10.71
C LEU A 160 -10.49 -1.49 -11.95
N GLU A 161 -11.44 -0.58 -12.04
CA GLU A 161 -11.49 0.39 -13.13
C GLU A 161 -10.24 1.28 -13.16
N ALA A 162 -9.81 1.76 -12.00
CA ALA A 162 -8.60 2.58 -11.87
C ALA A 162 -7.33 1.81 -12.21
N MET A 163 -7.28 0.51 -11.92
CA MET A 163 -6.15 -0.34 -12.30
C MET A 163 -6.12 -0.56 -13.81
N ASP A 164 -7.27 -0.80 -14.43
CA ASP A 164 -7.37 -1.00 -15.87
C ASP A 164 -6.98 0.26 -16.66
N SER A 165 -7.27 1.44 -16.11
CA SER A 165 -6.90 2.72 -16.74
C SER A 165 -5.45 3.15 -16.47
N GLY A 166 -4.74 2.48 -15.57
CA GLY A 166 -3.38 2.85 -15.15
C GLY A 166 -3.32 3.91 -14.07
N LYS A 167 -4.45 4.40 -13.57
CA LYS A 167 -4.48 5.33 -12.43
C LYS A 167 -3.83 4.68 -11.21
N VAL A 168 -4.18 3.43 -10.90
CA VAL A 168 -3.58 2.62 -9.84
C VAL A 168 -2.66 1.58 -10.48
N SER A 169 -1.39 1.59 -10.10
CA SER A 169 -0.38 0.67 -10.66
C SER A 169 -0.16 -0.58 -9.81
N GLY A 170 -0.68 -0.62 -8.60
CA GLY A 170 -0.57 -1.77 -7.72
C GLY A 170 -1.48 -1.65 -6.52
N TYR A 171 -1.99 -2.79 -6.06
CA TYR A 171 -2.81 -2.91 -4.86
C TYR A 171 -2.32 -4.09 -4.04
N MET A 172 -1.91 -3.83 -2.81
CA MET A 172 -1.45 -4.83 -1.86
C MET A 172 -2.47 -4.88 -0.72
N THR A 173 -3.02 -6.07 -0.47
CA THR A 173 -4.09 -6.21 0.53
C THR A 173 -4.04 -7.56 1.24
N ASP A 174 -4.60 -7.58 2.44
CA ASP A 174 -4.75 -8.77 3.28
C ASP A 174 -6.15 -9.41 3.12
N PHE A 175 -6.97 -8.88 2.18
CA PHE A 175 -8.38 -9.25 2.06
C PHE A 175 -8.70 -9.75 0.65
N PRO A 176 -8.34 -11.02 0.34
CA PRO A 176 -8.66 -11.58 -0.97
C PRO A 176 -10.18 -11.69 -1.18
N SER A 177 -10.61 -11.45 -2.40
CA SER A 177 -11.99 -11.67 -2.83
C SER A 177 -11.98 -12.18 -4.26
N GLU A 178 -13.08 -12.82 -4.67
CA GLU A 178 -13.22 -13.38 -6.01
C GLU A 178 -13.00 -12.31 -7.09
N ALA A 179 -13.47 -11.09 -6.84
CA ALA A 179 -13.38 -9.99 -7.81
C ALA A 179 -11.94 -9.54 -8.09
N ILE A 180 -11.03 -9.66 -7.11
CA ILE A 180 -9.65 -9.13 -7.24
C ILE A 180 -8.60 -10.20 -7.47
N LEU A 181 -8.89 -11.47 -7.14
CA LEU A 181 -7.95 -12.56 -7.36
C LEU A 181 -7.68 -12.75 -8.86
N GLY A 182 -6.43 -13.01 -9.19
CA GLY A 182 -6.00 -13.20 -10.57
C GLY A 182 -5.65 -11.91 -11.32
N HIS A 183 -5.95 -10.74 -10.78
CA HIS A 183 -5.53 -9.48 -11.41
C HIS A 183 -4.01 -9.30 -11.25
N PRO A 184 -3.26 -9.03 -12.34
CA PRO A 184 -1.79 -9.05 -12.30
C PRO A 184 -1.16 -7.96 -11.42
N GLY A 185 -1.85 -6.85 -11.20
CA GLY A 185 -1.37 -5.75 -10.35
C GLY A 185 -1.77 -5.86 -8.88
N ILE A 186 -2.44 -6.94 -8.48
CA ILE A 186 -2.96 -7.12 -7.12
C ILE A 186 -2.20 -8.24 -6.42
N VAL A 187 -1.70 -7.94 -5.22
CA VAL A 187 -1.05 -8.92 -4.36
C VAL A 187 -1.91 -9.10 -3.11
N CYS A 188 -2.46 -10.30 -2.95
CA CYS A 188 -3.27 -10.66 -1.80
C CYS A 188 -2.52 -11.62 -0.87
N THR A 189 -2.62 -11.36 0.43
CA THR A 189 -2.22 -12.28 1.47
C THR A 189 -3.46 -12.70 2.28
N PRO A 190 -3.45 -13.89 2.91
CA PRO A 190 -4.66 -14.40 3.56
C PRO A 190 -4.79 -13.90 5.00
N HIS A 191 -5.07 -12.61 5.19
CA HIS A 191 -5.30 -11.96 6.47
C HIS A 191 -4.19 -12.24 7.49
N LEU A 192 -2.95 -11.96 7.08
CA LEU A 192 -1.74 -12.27 7.86
C LEU A 192 -1.34 -11.18 8.87
N GLY A 193 -2.00 -10.02 8.85
CA GLY A 193 -1.53 -8.84 9.57
C GLY A 193 -1.18 -9.07 11.03
N ALA A 194 -1.98 -9.87 11.73
CA ALA A 194 -1.79 -10.18 13.16
C ALA A 194 -1.25 -11.59 13.41
N SER A 195 -0.85 -12.30 12.38
CA SER A 195 -0.40 -13.70 12.49
C SER A 195 1.08 -13.81 12.77
#